data_7c56de6bd10b1ad5b349e757d82f489e
#
_entry.id   7c56de6bd10b1ad5b349e757d82f489e
#
_cell.length_a   1.000
_cell.length_b   1.000
_cell.length_c   1.000
_cell.angle_alpha   90.00
_cell.angle_beta   90.00
_cell.angle_gamma   90.00
#
_symmetry.space_group_name_H-M   'P 1'
#
loop_
_entity.id
_entity.type
_entity.pdbx_description
1 polymer ?
#
loop_
_entity_poly.entity_id
_entity_poly.type
_entity_poly.pdbx_seq_one_letter_code
_entity_poly.pdbx_strand_id
1 'polypeptide(L)'
;MKTMEADVIVVAAGPAGLAAAITAGENDLKAIVFEKSNTTGGAANMGMGPLGIGTKYQKKAFCDITVDEALNKHMEYTHYRVDSDLVQTYFNKSADTIEWLEDMGVEFAGAFRYFRESEATWHIVKPENGVIGPRAAGPMVRAMTEIAKELGAEFYLETPATGLIMEDGKCVGVKAVDKNGEEIEARGKAVVVATGGFGTNKEMIKENFGYDLWENYFPFNVPGTTGDGLNMMWDAGAQKFGANIEMIYQLKDNMNWFLLDAVLRQPNLLINQNGDRFMNEGMMGNTTYTGNALALQPGNYGYCIMDAKILKNYKKNGPDIFDIVHPEDAFLAVDAEFDRAEEEGYDGFIRADSIEELAEK
;
A
#
# COMPACT_ATOMS: atom_id res chain seq x y z
N MET A 1 -21.97 28.10 -8.97
CA MET A 1 -20.48 27.91 -9.15
C MET A 1 -19.77 28.80 -8.15
N LYS A 2 -18.97 28.24 -7.30
CA LYS A 2 -18.17 28.92 -6.28
C LYS A 2 -16.73 29.14 -6.81
N THR A 3 -16.18 30.34 -6.64
CA THR A 3 -14.78 30.62 -7.01
C THR A 3 -13.93 30.78 -5.76
N MET A 4 -12.72 30.21 -5.77
CA MET A 4 -11.78 30.21 -4.66
C MET A 4 -10.38 30.51 -5.16
N GLU A 5 -9.55 31.09 -4.29
CA GLU A 5 -8.14 31.43 -4.60
C GLU A 5 -7.23 31.04 -3.45
N ALA A 6 -6.07 30.46 -3.79
CA ALA A 6 -4.98 30.16 -2.89
C ALA A 6 -3.63 30.24 -3.60
N ASP A 7 -2.53 30.11 -2.87
CA ASP A 7 -1.21 29.99 -3.49
C ASP A 7 -1.02 28.60 -4.10
N VAL A 8 -1.45 27.56 -3.38
CA VAL A 8 -1.32 26.15 -3.79
C VAL A 8 -2.68 25.46 -3.72
N ILE A 9 -3.07 24.80 -4.80
CA ILE A 9 -4.23 23.90 -4.81
C ILE A 9 -3.71 22.46 -4.76
N VAL A 10 -4.17 21.69 -3.79
CA VAL A 10 -3.79 20.28 -3.61
C VAL A 10 -4.98 19.39 -3.92
N VAL A 11 -4.77 18.40 -4.79
CA VAL A 11 -5.77 17.40 -5.15
C VAL A 11 -5.45 16.09 -4.44
N ALA A 12 -6.31 15.70 -3.55
CA ALA A 12 -6.29 14.60 -2.59
C ALA A 12 -5.47 14.87 -1.32
N ALA A 13 -6.00 14.36 -0.21
CA ALA A 13 -5.45 14.48 1.15
C ALA A 13 -4.78 13.18 1.63
N GLY A 14 -4.17 12.41 0.73
CA GLY A 14 -3.24 11.34 1.08
C GLY A 14 -1.93 11.90 1.65
N PRO A 15 -0.95 11.06 2.06
CA PRO A 15 0.30 11.53 2.67
C PRO A 15 1.05 12.57 1.82
N ALA A 16 1.09 12.37 0.50
CA ALA A 16 1.73 13.31 -0.40
C ALA A 16 1.02 14.67 -0.45
N GLY A 17 -0.32 14.67 -0.47
CA GLY A 17 -1.11 15.90 -0.46
C GLY A 17 -1.03 16.62 0.90
N LEU A 18 -1.05 15.86 1.99
CA LEU A 18 -0.84 16.42 3.34
C LEU A 18 0.56 17.05 3.45
N ALA A 19 1.60 16.37 2.97
CA ALA A 19 2.96 16.91 2.97
C ALA A 19 3.06 18.21 2.13
N ALA A 20 2.41 18.24 0.96
CA ALA A 20 2.37 19.45 0.13
C ALA A 20 1.67 20.62 0.85
N ALA A 21 0.54 20.33 1.53
CA ALA A 21 -0.20 21.36 2.27
C ALA A 21 0.59 21.89 3.48
N ILE A 22 1.26 20.99 4.23
CA ILE A 22 2.13 21.37 5.35
C ILE A 22 3.29 22.23 4.86
N THR A 23 4.02 21.76 3.83
CA THR A 23 5.16 22.48 3.28
C THR A 23 4.75 23.86 2.73
N ALA A 24 3.56 23.98 2.13
CA ALA A 24 3.04 25.29 1.73
C ALA A 24 2.87 26.20 2.95
N GLY A 25 2.25 25.73 4.02
CA GLY A 25 2.05 26.50 5.25
C GLY A 25 3.34 26.85 5.97
N GLU A 26 4.33 25.96 6.02
CA GLU A 26 5.70 26.22 6.54
C GLU A 26 6.41 27.35 5.78
N ASN A 27 5.98 27.65 4.56
CA ASN A 27 6.49 28.74 3.73
C ASN A 27 5.52 29.93 3.63
N ASP A 28 4.61 30.08 4.57
CA ASP A 28 3.61 31.16 4.62
C ASP A 28 2.71 31.23 3.38
N LEU A 29 2.48 30.09 2.69
CA LEU A 29 1.62 30.00 1.53
C LEU A 29 0.25 29.42 1.92
N LYS A 30 -0.82 30.00 1.40
CA LYS A 30 -2.18 29.50 1.56
C LYS A 30 -2.39 28.24 0.69
N ALA A 31 -2.84 27.13 1.30
CA ALA A 31 -3.21 25.91 0.61
C ALA A 31 -4.70 25.62 0.70
N ILE A 32 -5.30 25.17 -0.41
CA ILE A 32 -6.64 24.57 -0.46
C ILE A 32 -6.47 23.12 -0.88
N VAL A 33 -7.07 22.19 -0.11
CA VAL A 33 -6.99 20.74 -0.33
C VAL A 33 -8.37 20.18 -0.66
N PHE A 34 -8.52 19.60 -1.84
CA PHE A 34 -9.73 18.87 -2.24
C PHE A 34 -9.53 17.37 -2.03
N GLU A 35 -10.44 16.74 -1.30
CA GLU A 35 -10.45 15.30 -1.04
C GLU A 35 -11.83 14.71 -1.35
N LYS A 36 -11.86 13.64 -2.15
CA LYS A 36 -13.14 13.00 -2.52
C LYS A 36 -13.76 12.17 -1.42
N SER A 37 -12.94 11.68 -0.47
CA SER A 37 -13.41 10.94 0.69
C SER A 37 -13.90 11.87 1.79
N ASN A 38 -14.58 11.29 2.77
CA ASN A 38 -15.00 12.00 3.98
C ASN A 38 -13.90 12.12 5.04
N THR A 39 -12.69 11.62 4.74
CA THR A 39 -11.53 11.63 5.63
C THR A 39 -10.24 11.81 4.85
N THR A 40 -9.20 12.30 5.53
CA THR A 40 -7.83 12.39 5.01
C THR A 40 -7.08 11.06 5.13
N GLY A 41 -5.90 10.95 4.52
CA GLY A 41 -4.95 9.86 4.71
C GLY A 41 -4.85 8.88 3.55
N GLY A 42 -5.88 8.75 2.70
CA GLY A 42 -5.81 7.86 1.54
C GLY A 42 -5.29 6.45 1.88
N ALA A 43 -4.36 5.95 1.09
CA ALA A 43 -3.77 4.62 1.26
C ALA A 43 -3.03 4.44 2.61
N ALA A 44 -2.51 5.51 3.22
CA ALA A 44 -1.82 5.41 4.51
C ALA A 44 -2.76 4.98 5.66
N ASN A 45 -4.07 5.18 5.53
CA ASN A 45 -5.03 4.67 6.50
C ASN A 45 -5.04 3.13 6.60
N MET A 46 -4.54 2.44 5.60
CA MET A 46 -4.35 0.98 5.60
C MET A 46 -2.90 0.59 5.86
N GLY A 47 -1.97 1.53 5.71
CA GLY A 47 -0.54 1.33 5.85
C GLY A 47 -0.06 1.27 7.30
N MET A 48 1.24 1.02 7.45
CA MET A 48 1.87 0.88 8.77
C MET A 48 2.94 1.97 9.00
N GLY A 49 3.46 2.59 7.96
CA GLY A 49 4.45 3.65 8.06
C GLY A 49 5.36 3.75 6.82
N PRO A 50 6.20 4.78 6.76
CA PRO A 50 7.06 5.06 5.61
C PRO A 50 8.36 4.26 5.61
N LEU A 51 9.04 4.26 4.45
CA LEU A 51 10.43 3.81 4.33
C LEU A 51 11.38 4.91 4.83
N GLY A 52 12.51 4.49 5.43
CA GLY A 52 13.61 5.39 5.79
C GLY A 52 14.96 4.70 5.66
N ILE A 53 15.99 5.44 5.25
CA ILE A 53 17.35 4.96 5.11
C ILE A 53 18.30 5.93 5.83
N GLY A 54 19.24 5.40 6.63
CA GLY A 54 20.19 6.19 7.40
C GLY A 54 19.66 6.71 8.74
N THR A 55 18.52 6.23 9.21
CA THR A 55 17.83 6.73 10.39
C THR A 55 18.41 6.20 11.72
N LYS A 56 18.09 6.88 12.82
CA LYS A 56 18.43 6.40 14.18
C LYS A 56 17.74 5.08 14.52
N TYR A 57 16.58 4.78 13.92
CA TYR A 57 15.85 3.53 14.13
C TYR A 57 16.55 2.35 13.48
N GLN A 58 17.10 2.52 12.28
CA GLN A 58 17.90 1.50 11.62
C GLN A 58 19.17 1.18 12.42
N LYS A 59 19.85 2.19 12.96
CA LYS A 59 21.01 1.97 13.84
C LYS A 59 20.67 1.11 15.06
N LYS A 60 19.49 1.34 15.66
CA LYS A 60 18.97 0.51 16.76
C LYS A 60 18.61 -0.92 16.32
N ALA A 61 18.20 -1.09 15.07
CA ALA A 61 17.88 -2.39 14.47
C ALA A 61 19.13 -3.11 13.88
N PHE A 62 20.34 -2.59 14.14
CA PHE A 62 21.61 -3.10 13.58
C PHE A 62 21.57 -3.19 12.04
N CYS A 63 20.94 -2.24 11.39
CA CYS A 63 20.89 -2.09 9.95
C CYS A 63 21.65 -0.83 9.56
N ASP A 64 22.73 -0.98 8.81
CA ASP A 64 23.62 0.08 8.39
C ASP A 64 23.63 0.31 6.87
N ILE A 65 22.58 -0.17 6.19
CA ILE A 65 22.44 0.01 4.75
C ILE A 65 22.54 1.48 4.35
N THR A 66 23.42 1.75 3.40
CA THR A 66 23.59 3.08 2.81
C THR A 66 22.54 3.35 1.70
N VAL A 67 22.38 4.61 1.32
CA VAL A 67 21.52 4.98 0.19
C VAL A 67 21.97 4.32 -1.11
N ASP A 68 23.28 4.28 -1.36
CA ASP A 68 23.84 3.66 -2.58
C ASP A 68 23.57 2.16 -2.63
N GLU A 69 23.76 1.45 -1.50
CA GLU A 69 23.44 0.02 -1.41
C GLU A 69 21.95 -0.24 -1.58
N ALA A 70 21.11 0.57 -0.96
CA ALA A 70 19.65 0.47 -1.11
C ALA A 70 19.21 0.74 -2.55
N LEU A 71 19.79 1.76 -3.20
CA LEU A 71 19.54 2.06 -4.61
C LEU A 71 19.93 0.87 -5.50
N ASN A 72 21.13 0.32 -5.33
CA ASN A 72 21.58 -0.82 -6.13
C ASN A 72 20.66 -2.03 -5.94
N LYS A 73 20.33 -2.39 -4.69
CA LYS A 73 19.37 -3.48 -4.41
C LYS A 73 18.00 -3.23 -5.04
N HIS A 74 17.49 -1.99 -4.96
CA HIS A 74 16.20 -1.65 -5.54
C HIS A 74 16.22 -1.71 -7.07
N MET A 75 17.28 -1.22 -7.70
CA MET A 75 17.44 -1.28 -9.15
C MET A 75 17.53 -2.74 -9.65
N GLU A 76 18.28 -3.60 -8.97
CA GLU A 76 18.34 -5.03 -9.28
C GLU A 76 16.97 -5.71 -9.09
N TYR A 77 16.30 -5.45 -7.98
CA TYR A 77 14.99 -6.02 -7.66
C TYR A 77 13.91 -5.63 -8.69
N THR A 78 13.94 -4.39 -9.16
CA THR A 78 13.01 -3.87 -10.16
C THR A 78 13.48 -4.10 -11.60
N HIS A 79 14.57 -4.87 -11.80
CA HIS A 79 15.18 -5.14 -13.10
C HIS A 79 15.47 -3.85 -13.90
N TYR A 80 15.91 -2.79 -13.22
CA TYR A 80 16.21 -1.47 -13.81
C TYR A 80 15.03 -0.84 -14.58
N ARG A 81 13.80 -1.13 -14.17
CA ARG A 81 12.57 -0.64 -14.84
C ARG A 81 11.93 0.55 -14.16
N VAL A 82 12.67 1.24 -13.30
CA VAL A 82 12.23 2.42 -12.55
C VAL A 82 13.14 3.61 -12.87
N ASP A 83 12.67 4.82 -12.56
CA ASP A 83 13.48 6.03 -12.65
C ASP A 83 14.48 6.07 -11.48
N SER A 84 15.77 5.89 -11.79
CA SER A 84 16.83 5.84 -10.79
C SER A 84 16.99 7.16 -10.04
N ASP A 85 16.82 8.30 -10.71
CA ASP A 85 17.00 9.62 -10.12
C ASP A 85 15.89 9.94 -9.13
N LEU A 86 14.66 9.52 -9.46
CA LEU A 86 13.52 9.63 -8.56
C LEU A 86 13.71 8.74 -7.33
N VAL A 87 14.12 7.47 -7.50
CA VAL A 87 14.39 6.55 -6.40
C VAL A 87 15.51 7.07 -5.50
N GLN A 88 16.62 7.55 -6.09
CA GLN A 88 17.74 8.11 -5.33
C GLN A 88 17.31 9.34 -4.53
N THR A 89 16.52 10.24 -5.14
CA THR A 89 15.99 11.42 -4.47
C THR A 89 15.12 11.02 -3.28
N TYR A 90 14.25 10.05 -3.46
CA TYR A 90 13.38 9.52 -2.40
C TYR A 90 14.22 8.93 -1.24
N PHE A 91 15.22 8.10 -1.53
CA PHE A 91 16.07 7.51 -0.50
C PHE A 91 16.90 8.55 0.23
N ASN A 92 17.50 9.51 -0.47
CA ASN A 92 18.26 10.61 0.13
C ASN A 92 17.41 11.47 1.09
N LYS A 93 16.13 11.67 0.77
CA LYS A 93 15.22 12.48 1.59
C LYS A 93 14.54 11.71 2.72
N SER A 94 14.63 10.38 2.73
CA SER A 94 13.82 9.56 3.60
C SER A 94 14.15 9.73 5.09
N ALA A 95 15.42 9.90 5.48
CA ALA A 95 15.81 10.14 6.86
C ALA A 95 15.27 11.48 7.38
N ASP A 96 15.48 12.54 6.60
CA ASP A 96 14.98 13.90 6.93
C ASP A 96 13.43 13.87 7.06
N THR A 97 12.76 13.10 6.20
CA THR A 97 11.29 12.95 6.27
C THR A 97 10.85 12.24 7.56
N ILE A 98 11.58 11.23 8.03
CA ILE A 98 11.30 10.58 9.32
C ILE A 98 11.45 11.58 10.47
N GLU A 99 12.52 12.38 10.48
CA GLU A 99 12.74 13.42 11.50
C GLU A 99 11.65 14.50 11.44
N TRP A 100 11.29 14.97 10.25
CA TRP A 100 10.20 15.94 10.04
C TRP A 100 8.85 15.42 10.55
N LEU A 101 8.53 14.12 10.38
CA LEU A 101 7.33 13.51 10.97
C LEU A 101 7.42 13.45 12.50
N GLU A 102 8.60 13.18 13.07
CA GLU A 102 8.80 13.18 14.52
C GLU A 102 8.60 14.60 15.10
N ASP A 103 9.05 15.64 14.42
CA ASP A 103 8.85 17.04 14.83
C ASP A 103 7.36 17.41 14.88
N MET A 104 6.52 16.73 14.10
CA MET A 104 5.05 16.82 14.17
C MET A 104 4.43 15.96 15.27
N GLY A 105 5.22 15.27 16.07
CA GLY A 105 4.75 14.40 17.15
C GLY A 105 4.43 12.97 16.75
N VAL A 106 4.83 12.54 15.54
CA VAL A 106 4.69 11.14 15.13
C VAL A 106 5.71 10.28 15.87
N GLU A 107 5.24 9.27 16.59
CA GLU A 107 6.11 8.28 17.22
C GLU A 107 6.24 7.03 16.34
N PHE A 108 7.47 6.51 16.23
CA PHE A 108 7.74 5.25 15.54
C PHE A 108 8.05 4.13 16.52
N ALA A 109 7.51 2.93 16.27
CA ALA A 109 7.82 1.72 17.03
C ALA A 109 9.25 1.23 16.75
N GLY A 110 9.76 1.51 15.55
CA GLY A 110 11.10 1.13 15.12
C GLY A 110 11.24 1.03 13.61
N ALA A 111 12.39 0.53 13.16
CA ALA A 111 12.61 0.12 11.79
C ALA A 111 12.57 -1.40 11.70
N PHE A 112 11.80 -1.95 10.76
CA PHE A 112 11.50 -3.37 10.66
C PHE A 112 11.80 -3.90 9.26
N ARG A 113 12.00 -5.22 9.18
CA ARG A 113 12.08 -5.97 7.93
C ARG A 113 10.68 -6.40 7.51
N TYR A 114 10.39 -6.36 6.23
CA TYR A 114 9.14 -6.91 5.72
C TYR A 114 9.19 -8.45 5.68
N PHE A 115 10.32 -8.99 5.21
CA PHE A 115 10.61 -10.41 5.23
C PHE A 115 12.08 -10.63 5.63
N ARG A 116 12.45 -11.87 5.93
CA ARG A 116 13.71 -12.21 6.59
C ARG A 116 14.96 -11.69 5.88
N GLU A 117 14.97 -11.74 4.54
CA GLU A 117 16.11 -11.35 3.69
C GLU A 117 16.10 -9.87 3.34
N SER A 118 15.05 -9.12 3.74
CA SER A 118 14.99 -7.67 3.49
C SER A 118 15.77 -6.88 4.54
N GLU A 119 16.02 -5.60 4.24
CA GLU A 119 16.63 -4.66 5.18
C GLU A 119 15.58 -4.02 6.10
N ALA A 120 15.98 -3.59 7.29
CA ALA A 120 15.10 -2.91 8.22
C ALA A 120 14.88 -1.45 7.80
N THR A 121 14.13 -1.26 6.72
CA THR A 121 13.84 0.07 6.15
C THR A 121 12.42 0.55 6.41
N TRP A 122 11.54 -0.31 6.89
CA TRP A 122 10.14 0.02 7.15
C TRP A 122 9.97 0.62 8.54
N HIS A 123 9.73 1.93 8.62
CA HIS A 123 9.52 2.66 9.87
C HIS A 123 8.05 2.59 10.25
N ILE A 124 7.73 1.66 11.15
CA ILE A 124 6.33 1.46 11.58
C ILE A 124 5.97 2.50 12.61
N VAL A 125 4.88 3.23 12.34
CA VAL A 125 4.29 4.18 13.28
C VAL A 125 3.82 3.43 14.51
N LYS A 126 4.08 3.98 15.70
CA LYS A 126 3.66 3.37 16.95
C LYS A 126 2.13 3.41 17.08
N PRO A 127 1.45 2.25 17.05
CA PRO A 127 0.00 2.20 17.10
C PRO A 127 -0.52 2.53 18.50
N GLU A 128 -1.66 3.20 18.59
CA GLU A 128 -2.27 3.60 19.87
C GLU A 128 -2.67 2.39 20.74
N ASN A 129 -3.08 1.31 20.12
CA ASN A 129 -3.44 0.06 20.82
C ASN A 129 -2.23 -0.81 21.18
N GLY A 130 -1.02 -0.39 20.83
CA GLY A 130 0.24 -1.13 21.07
C GLY A 130 0.45 -2.36 20.19
N VAL A 131 -0.47 -2.69 19.27
CA VAL A 131 -0.37 -3.86 18.40
C VAL A 131 0.08 -3.41 17.00
N ILE A 132 1.27 -3.84 16.59
CA ILE A 132 1.79 -3.61 15.24
C ILE A 132 0.95 -4.43 14.26
N GLY A 133 0.49 -3.79 13.19
CA GLY A 133 -0.32 -4.43 12.17
C GLY A 133 -0.92 -3.41 11.19
N PRO A 134 -1.76 -3.85 10.25
CA PRO A 134 -2.45 -2.97 9.32
C PRO A 134 -3.13 -1.80 10.03
N ARG A 135 -3.07 -0.60 9.41
CA ARG A 135 -3.60 0.67 9.95
C ARG A 135 -2.76 1.32 11.07
N ALA A 136 -1.57 0.80 11.38
CA ALA A 136 -0.69 1.42 12.37
C ALA A 136 -0.29 2.88 12.00
N ALA A 137 -0.35 3.28 10.73
CA ALA A 137 -0.05 4.65 10.30
C ALA A 137 -1.15 5.69 10.61
N GLY A 138 -2.27 5.29 11.21
CA GLY A 138 -3.36 6.21 11.57
C GLY A 138 -2.93 7.44 12.39
N PRO A 139 -2.14 7.30 13.47
CA PRO A 139 -1.63 8.45 14.23
C PRO A 139 -0.83 9.44 13.38
N MET A 140 0.01 8.97 12.45
CA MET A 140 0.75 9.82 11.52
C MET A 140 -0.19 10.65 10.63
N VAL A 141 -1.22 10.03 10.07
CA VAL A 141 -2.21 10.73 9.23
C VAL A 141 -2.93 11.82 10.03
N ARG A 142 -3.31 11.52 11.27
CA ARG A 142 -3.95 12.52 12.14
C ARG A 142 -3.02 13.67 12.46
N ALA A 143 -1.78 13.41 12.88
CA ALA A 143 -0.80 14.44 13.16
C ALA A 143 -0.57 15.35 11.95
N MET A 144 -0.30 14.78 10.78
CA MET A 144 -0.13 15.55 9.55
C MET A 144 -1.36 16.39 9.20
N THR A 145 -2.57 15.85 9.39
CA THR A 145 -3.82 16.58 9.11
C THR A 145 -3.99 17.78 10.03
N GLU A 146 -3.75 17.61 11.32
CA GLU A 146 -3.88 18.70 12.29
C GLU A 146 -2.81 19.78 12.07
N ILE A 147 -1.56 19.40 11.84
CA ILE A 147 -0.49 20.37 11.52
C ILE A 147 -0.81 21.15 10.24
N ALA A 148 -1.30 20.47 9.19
CA ALA A 148 -1.71 21.18 7.97
C ALA A 148 -2.79 22.23 8.24
N LYS A 149 -3.79 21.93 9.09
CA LYS A 149 -4.84 22.87 9.50
C LYS A 149 -4.28 24.02 10.36
N GLU A 150 -3.41 23.73 11.32
CA GLU A 150 -2.76 24.73 12.17
C GLU A 150 -1.93 25.73 11.34
N LEU A 151 -1.31 25.26 10.25
CA LEU A 151 -0.60 26.05 9.28
C LEU A 151 -1.50 26.76 8.25
N GLY A 152 -2.83 26.67 8.42
CA GLY A 152 -3.81 27.42 7.63
C GLY A 152 -4.31 26.74 6.36
N ALA A 153 -4.04 25.45 6.16
CA ALA A 153 -4.62 24.72 5.02
C ALA A 153 -6.13 24.53 5.17
N GLU A 154 -6.90 24.86 4.12
CA GLU A 154 -8.35 24.67 4.06
C GLU A 154 -8.67 23.34 3.39
N PHE A 155 -9.39 22.45 4.09
CA PHE A 155 -9.80 21.13 3.58
C PHE A 155 -11.25 21.10 3.13
N TYR A 156 -11.47 20.65 1.90
CA TYR A 156 -12.78 20.38 1.32
C TYR A 156 -12.92 18.87 1.10
N LEU A 157 -13.47 18.19 2.11
CA LEU A 157 -13.77 16.75 2.06
C LEU A 157 -15.07 16.50 1.28
N GLU A 158 -15.25 15.26 0.81
CA GLU A 158 -16.39 14.87 -0.03
C GLU A 158 -16.54 15.78 -1.26
N THR A 159 -15.38 16.26 -1.77
CA THR A 159 -15.29 17.27 -2.83
C THR A 159 -14.28 16.80 -3.88
N PRO A 160 -14.66 15.83 -4.73
CA PRO A 160 -13.78 15.34 -5.78
C PRO A 160 -13.39 16.45 -6.76
N ALA A 161 -12.10 16.51 -7.08
CA ALA A 161 -11.61 17.26 -8.22
C ALA A 161 -12.06 16.56 -9.52
N THR A 162 -12.56 17.32 -10.48
CA THR A 162 -13.11 16.81 -11.74
C THR A 162 -12.32 17.22 -12.97
N GLY A 163 -11.36 18.13 -12.84
CA GLY A 163 -10.50 18.55 -13.93
C GLY A 163 -9.50 19.62 -13.54
N LEU A 164 -8.47 19.78 -14.35
CA LEU A 164 -7.50 20.86 -14.24
C LEU A 164 -7.94 22.09 -15.09
N ILE A 165 -7.63 23.30 -14.61
CA ILE A 165 -7.87 24.52 -15.36
C ILE A 165 -6.55 24.89 -16.05
N MET A 166 -6.55 24.83 -17.38
CA MET A 166 -5.38 25.14 -18.21
C MET A 166 -5.57 26.47 -18.92
N GLU A 167 -4.57 27.36 -18.82
CA GLU A 167 -4.53 28.64 -19.53
C GLU A 167 -3.11 28.83 -20.12
N ASP A 168 -3.02 29.10 -21.40
CA ASP A 168 -1.75 29.29 -22.11
C ASP A 168 -0.71 28.19 -21.85
N GLY A 169 -1.16 26.91 -21.76
CA GLY A 169 -0.30 25.76 -21.50
C GLY A 169 0.16 25.61 -20.03
N LYS A 170 -0.37 26.41 -19.12
CA LYS A 170 -0.11 26.32 -17.67
C LYS A 170 -1.33 25.85 -16.91
N CYS A 171 -1.11 25.01 -15.91
CA CYS A 171 -2.16 24.66 -14.97
C CYS A 171 -2.32 25.79 -13.94
N VAL A 172 -3.47 26.44 -13.92
CA VAL A 172 -3.77 27.60 -13.07
C VAL A 172 -4.85 27.30 -12.02
N GLY A 173 -5.34 26.08 -11.95
CA GLY A 173 -6.35 25.72 -10.95
C GLY A 173 -6.98 24.36 -11.17
N VAL A 174 -8.04 24.12 -10.41
CA VAL A 174 -8.77 22.86 -10.34
C VAL A 174 -10.27 23.12 -10.37
N LYS A 175 -11.02 22.30 -11.09
CA LYS A 175 -12.48 22.18 -10.99
C LYS A 175 -12.82 21.06 -10.01
N ALA A 176 -13.78 21.31 -9.15
CA ALA A 176 -14.29 20.33 -8.20
C ALA A 176 -15.80 20.43 -8.06
N VAL A 177 -16.40 19.41 -7.47
CA VAL A 177 -17.85 19.40 -7.17
C VAL A 177 -18.03 18.97 -5.73
N ASP A 178 -18.74 19.75 -4.94
CA ASP A 178 -19.02 19.39 -3.54
C ASP A 178 -20.12 18.30 -3.44
N LYS A 179 -20.33 17.81 -2.23
CA LYS A 179 -21.35 16.78 -1.94
C LYS A 179 -22.78 17.20 -2.23
N ASN A 180 -23.05 18.49 -2.40
CA ASN A 180 -24.37 19.03 -2.74
C ASN A 180 -24.53 19.25 -4.27
N GLY A 181 -23.48 18.93 -5.05
CA GLY A 181 -23.43 19.15 -6.48
C GLY A 181 -23.07 20.60 -6.87
N GLU A 182 -22.59 21.42 -5.93
CA GLU A 182 -22.11 22.76 -6.28
C GLU A 182 -20.75 22.67 -6.97
N GLU A 183 -20.66 23.27 -8.16
CA GLU A 183 -19.42 23.39 -8.90
C GLU A 183 -18.50 24.44 -8.27
N ILE A 184 -17.22 24.10 -8.17
CA ILE A 184 -16.15 24.91 -7.60
C ILE A 184 -15.05 25.09 -8.64
N GLU A 185 -14.59 26.31 -8.84
CA GLU A 185 -13.34 26.62 -9.51
C GLU A 185 -12.35 27.21 -8.49
N ALA A 186 -11.27 26.49 -8.22
CA ALA A 186 -10.19 26.95 -7.35
C ALA A 186 -8.96 27.31 -8.19
N ARG A 187 -8.49 28.54 -8.05
CA ARG A 187 -7.33 29.07 -8.77
C ARG A 187 -6.12 29.19 -7.84
N GLY A 188 -4.95 28.86 -8.35
CA GLY A 188 -3.71 28.93 -7.59
C GLY A 188 -2.49 29.18 -8.46
N LYS A 189 -1.40 29.59 -7.84
CA LYS A 189 -0.09 29.76 -8.50
C LYS A 189 0.53 28.41 -8.89
N ALA A 190 0.20 27.36 -8.12
CA ALA A 190 0.60 25.99 -8.36
C ALA A 190 -0.52 25.00 -8.02
N VAL A 191 -0.53 23.86 -8.72
CA VAL A 191 -1.42 22.74 -8.46
C VAL A 191 -0.59 21.48 -8.19
N VAL A 192 -0.84 20.82 -7.06
CA VAL A 192 -0.22 19.54 -6.71
C VAL A 192 -1.27 18.44 -6.83
N VAL A 193 -1.09 17.51 -7.76
CA VAL A 193 -1.96 16.34 -7.93
C VAL A 193 -1.36 15.17 -7.18
N ALA A 194 -1.99 14.77 -6.08
CA ALA A 194 -1.49 13.76 -5.12
C ALA A 194 -2.47 12.57 -4.95
N THR A 195 -3.17 12.21 -6.02
CA THR A 195 -4.30 11.27 -5.99
C THR A 195 -3.91 9.79 -5.93
N GLY A 196 -2.61 9.48 -5.94
CA GLY A 196 -2.13 8.10 -5.96
C GLY A 196 -2.35 7.40 -7.30
N GLY A 197 -2.50 6.08 -7.25
CA GLY A 197 -2.59 5.22 -8.43
C GLY A 197 -4.02 4.89 -8.87
N PHE A 198 -4.13 3.77 -9.62
CA PHE A 198 -5.39 3.30 -10.21
C PHE A 198 -5.68 1.81 -9.94
N GLY A 199 -5.17 1.28 -8.82
CA GLY A 199 -5.24 -0.15 -8.49
C GLY A 199 -6.65 -0.74 -8.37
N THR A 200 -7.70 0.09 -8.21
CA THR A 200 -9.10 -0.35 -8.18
C THR A 200 -9.87 -0.03 -9.47
N ASN A 201 -9.22 0.60 -10.46
CA ASN A 201 -9.86 0.93 -11.73
C ASN A 201 -9.70 -0.23 -12.72
N LYS A 202 -10.80 -0.97 -12.93
CA LYS A 202 -10.85 -2.17 -13.75
C LYS A 202 -10.42 -1.91 -15.20
N GLU A 203 -10.90 -0.81 -15.78
CA GLU A 203 -10.63 -0.41 -17.15
C GLU A 203 -9.15 -0.05 -17.33
N MET A 204 -8.60 0.77 -16.44
CA MET A 204 -7.20 1.17 -16.51
C MET A 204 -6.24 0.00 -16.27
N ILE A 205 -6.57 -0.93 -15.38
CA ILE A 205 -5.79 -2.15 -15.17
C ILE A 205 -5.82 -3.03 -16.42
N LYS A 206 -7.00 -3.21 -17.03
CA LYS A 206 -7.13 -3.97 -18.27
C LYS A 206 -6.37 -3.34 -19.42
N GLU A 207 -6.47 -2.02 -19.61
CA GLU A 207 -5.78 -1.28 -20.67
C GLU A 207 -4.25 -1.35 -20.52
N ASN A 208 -3.73 -1.15 -19.33
CA ASN A 208 -2.28 -1.03 -19.11
C ASN A 208 -1.56 -2.36 -18.89
N PHE A 209 -2.25 -3.38 -18.35
CA PHE A 209 -1.63 -4.66 -17.96
C PHE A 209 -2.29 -5.90 -18.57
N GLY A 210 -3.49 -5.78 -19.16
CA GLY A 210 -4.23 -6.90 -19.72
C GLY A 210 -4.94 -7.78 -18.68
N TYR A 211 -4.93 -7.42 -17.39
CA TYR A 211 -5.55 -8.21 -16.33
C TYR A 211 -7.02 -7.88 -16.13
N ASP A 212 -7.81 -8.90 -15.85
CA ASP A 212 -9.23 -8.77 -15.51
C ASP A 212 -9.40 -8.81 -13.98
N LEU A 213 -9.56 -7.62 -13.38
CA LEU A 213 -9.83 -7.52 -11.95
C LEU A 213 -11.15 -8.20 -11.59
N TRP A 214 -11.17 -8.82 -10.42
CA TRP A 214 -12.29 -9.55 -9.84
C TRP A 214 -12.60 -10.91 -10.50
N GLU A 215 -11.75 -11.34 -11.43
CA GLU A 215 -11.74 -12.71 -11.95
C GLU A 215 -10.64 -13.53 -11.26
N ASN A 216 -9.39 -13.41 -11.76
CA ASN A 216 -8.23 -14.10 -11.19
C ASN A 216 -7.25 -13.13 -10.48
N TYR A 217 -7.49 -11.83 -10.59
CA TYR A 217 -6.71 -10.77 -9.95
C TYR A 217 -7.63 -9.93 -9.08
N PHE A 218 -7.22 -9.75 -7.83
CA PHE A 218 -8.00 -8.99 -6.86
C PHE A 218 -7.16 -7.79 -6.41
N PRO A 219 -7.71 -6.56 -6.47
CA PRO A 219 -6.99 -5.38 -5.99
C PRO A 219 -6.84 -5.46 -4.48
N PHE A 220 -5.80 -4.82 -3.94
CA PHE A 220 -5.67 -4.62 -2.49
C PHE A 220 -6.81 -3.75 -1.91
N ASN A 221 -7.66 -3.29 -2.78
CA ASN A 221 -8.91 -2.57 -2.53
C ASN A 221 -8.74 -1.32 -1.66
N VAL A 222 -7.65 -0.58 -1.90
CA VAL A 222 -7.44 0.73 -1.27
C VAL A 222 -8.50 1.69 -1.80
N PRO A 223 -9.42 2.20 -0.96
CA PRO A 223 -10.48 3.08 -1.42
C PRO A 223 -9.94 4.31 -2.14
N GLY A 224 -10.57 4.66 -3.24
CA GLY A 224 -10.24 5.89 -3.96
C GLY A 224 -9.08 5.82 -4.95
N THR A 225 -8.40 4.68 -5.13
CA THR A 225 -7.32 4.52 -6.12
C THR A 225 -7.89 4.26 -7.52
N THR A 226 -8.57 5.25 -8.08
CA THR A 226 -9.33 5.16 -9.34
C THR A 226 -8.65 5.82 -10.54
N GLY A 227 -7.47 6.45 -10.33
CA GLY A 227 -6.70 7.06 -11.42
C GLY A 227 -7.17 8.45 -11.86
N ASP A 228 -8.05 9.10 -11.11
CA ASP A 228 -8.67 10.37 -11.51
C ASP A 228 -7.62 11.45 -11.82
N GLY A 229 -6.64 11.63 -10.94
CA GLY A 229 -5.58 12.64 -11.14
C GLY A 229 -4.65 12.29 -12.30
N LEU A 230 -4.37 11.00 -12.53
CA LEU A 230 -3.59 10.58 -13.68
C LEU A 230 -4.29 10.96 -14.98
N ASN A 231 -5.59 10.67 -15.09
CA ASN A 231 -6.38 11.04 -16.26
C ASN A 231 -6.40 12.56 -16.45
N MET A 232 -6.66 13.33 -15.38
CA MET A 232 -6.62 14.79 -15.45
C MET A 232 -5.27 15.35 -15.92
N MET A 233 -4.16 14.76 -15.47
CA MET A 233 -2.82 15.18 -15.89
C MET A 233 -2.55 14.80 -17.36
N TRP A 234 -2.96 13.61 -17.80
CA TRP A 234 -2.81 13.18 -19.19
C TRP A 234 -3.65 14.04 -20.14
N ASP A 235 -4.88 14.37 -19.76
CA ASP A 235 -5.74 15.29 -20.51
C ASP A 235 -5.12 16.69 -20.61
N ALA A 236 -4.36 17.11 -19.60
CA ALA A 236 -3.61 18.36 -19.60
C ALA A 236 -2.29 18.29 -20.38
N GLY A 237 -1.95 17.14 -20.97
CA GLY A 237 -0.77 16.94 -21.80
C GLY A 237 0.45 16.37 -21.09
N ALA A 238 0.30 15.86 -19.86
CA ALA A 238 1.39 15.14 -19.18
C ALA A 238 1.74 13.85 -19.91
N GLN A 239 3.02 13.53 -19.99
CA GLN A 239 3.50 12.29 -20.60
C GLN A 239 3.21 11.09 -19.69
N LYS A 240 2.70 10.01 -20.28
CA LYS A 240 2.60 8.71 -19.59
C LYS A 240 4.00 8.10 -19.49
N PHE A 241 4.43 7.77 -18.29
CA PHE A 241 5.69 7.10 -18.02
C PHE A 241 5.46 5.90 -17.13
N GLY A 242 5.89 4.72 -17.59
CA GLY A 242 6.00 3.49 -16.86
C GLY A 242 4.82 3.15 -15.94
N ALA A 243 3.86 2.38 -16.43
CA ALA A 243 2.90 1.75 -15.52
C ALA A 243 3.52 0.49 -14.93
N ASN A 244 3.59 0.40 -13.60
CA ASN A 244 4.04 -0.78 -12.86
C ASN A 244 2.96 -1.23 -11.89
N ILE A 245 2.88 -2.54 -11.69
CA ILE A 245 1.99 -3.18 -10.73
C ILE A 245 2.78 -4.18 -9.90
N GLU A 246 2.57 -4.18 -8.60
CA GLU A 246 3.11 -5.21 -7.72
C GLU A 246 2.12 -6.37 -7.65
N MET A 247 2.60 -7.57 -8.00
CA MET A 247 1.85 -8.80 -7.80
C MET A 247 2.24 -9.38 -6.44
N ILE A 248 1.26 -9.53 -5.57
CA ILE A 248 1.41 -10.27 -4.32
C ILE A 248 0.45 -11.45 -4.32
N TYR A 249 0.82 -12.52 -3.65
CA TYR A 249 -0.11 -13.62 -3.43
C TYR A 249 -0.85 -13.44 -2.10
N GLN A 250 -2.10 -13.83 -2.10
CA GLN A 250 -2.94 -13.81 -0.90
C GLN A 250 -4.18 -14.68 -1.14
N LEU A 251 -4.90 -14.96 -0.08
CA LEU A 251 -6.24 -15.54 -0.19
C LEU A 251 -7.22 -14.51 -0.78
N LYS A 252 -8.19 -14.98 -1.51
CA LYS A 252 -9.35 -14.19 -1.91
C LYS A 252 -10.03 -13.69 -0.64
N ASP A 253 -10.32 -12.37 -0.57
CA ASP A 253 -10.90 -11.75 0.62
C ASP A 253 -10.07 -11.95 1.92
N ASN A 254 -8.76 -11.81 1.80
CA ASN A 254 -7.79 -12.04 2.87
C ASN A 254 -8.04 -11.23 4.16
N MET A 255 -8.71 -10.07 4.08
CA MET A 255 -9.04 -9.28 5.27
C MET A 255 -10.09 -9.95 6.16
N ASN A 256 -10.98 -10.77 5.57
CA ASN A 256 -11.91 -11.60 6.31
C ASN A 256 -11.30 -12.92 6.78
N TRP A 257 -10.23 -13.38 6.10
CA TRP A 257 -9.54 -14.66 6.32
C TRP A 257 -8.08 -14.46 6.77
N PHE A 258 -7.87 -13.51 7.66
CA PHE A 258 -6.53 -13.05 8.04
C PHE A 258 -5.64 -14.13 8.66
N LEU A 259 -6.19 -15.02 9.48
CA LEU A 259 -5.42 -16.10 10.09
C LEU A 259 -5.10 -17.22 9.06
N LEU A 260 -5.99 -17.49 8.12
CA LEU A 260 -5.70 -18.40 6.99
C LEU A 260 -4.60 -17.83 6.11
N ASP A 261 -4.61 -16.50 5.85
CA ASP A 261 -3.56 -15.84 5.07
C ASP A 261 -2.19 -15.96 5.76
N ALA A 262 -2.13 -15.87 7.08
CA ALA A 262 -0.91 -16.10 7.84
C ALA A 262 -0.31 -17.50 7.62
N VAL A 263 -1.16 -18.53 7.60
CA VAL A 263 -0.75 -19.92 7.33
C VAL A 263 -0.33 -20.12 5.88
N LEU A 264 -1.02 -19.49 4.93
CA LEU A 264 -0.69 -19.53 3.52
C LEU A 264 0.73 -18.99 3.26
N ARG A 265 1.18 -18.01 4.03
CA ARG A 265 2.51 -17.38 3.89
C ARG A 265 3.67 -18.20 4.42
N GLN A 266 3.42 -19.39 4.91
CA GLN A 266 4.47 -20.30 5.38
C GLN A 266 4.97 -21.21 4.25
N PRO A 267 6.21 -21.76 4.34
CA PRO A 267 6.86 -22.53 3.28
C PRO A 267 6.29 -23.94 3.17
N ASN A 268 4.97 -24.03 2.99
CA ASN A 268 4.25 -25.27 2.76
C ASN A 268 4.33 -25.67 1.28
N LEU A 269 3.97 -26.90 0.95
CA LEU A 269 3.97 -27.40 -0.41
C LEU A 269 3.02 -26.56 -1.29
N LEU A 270 3.58 -25.88 -2.29
CA LEU A 270 2.83 -25.06 -3.23
C LEU A 270 2.79 -25.73 -4.60
N ILE A 271 1.59 -26.09 -5.07
CA ILE A 271 1.38 -26.75 -6.35
C ILE A 271 0.38 -25.98 -7.24
N ASN A 272 0.51 -26.15 -8.55
CA ASN A 272 -0.44 -25.66 -9.53
C ASN A 272 -1.58 -26.66 -9.78
N GLN A 273 -2.45 -26.34 -10.75
CA GLN A 273 -3.61 -27.17 -11.12
C GLN A 273 -3.24 -28.54 -11.71
N ASN A 274 -2.00 -28.73 -12.16
CA ASN A 274 -1.49 -29.99 -12.66
C ASN A 274 -0.85 -30.86 -11.55
N GLY A 275 -0.77 -30.35 -10.31
CA GLY A 275 -0.06 -30.96 -9.21
C GLY A 275 1.45 -30.73 -9.21
N ASP A 276 1.95 -29.83 -10.08
CA ASP A 276 3.38 -29.53 -10.20
C ASP A 276 3.79 -28.45 -9.18
N ARG A 277 4.91 -28.69 -8.49
CA ARG A 277 5.61 -27.62 -7.77
C ARG A 277 6.23 -26.68 -8.79
N PHE A 278 6.07 -25.38 -8.61
CA PHE A 278 6.50 -24.38 -9.59
C PHE A 278 7.51 -23.35 -9.04
N MET A 279 7.82 -23.40 -7.74
CA MET A 279 8.81 -22.53 -7.13
C MET A 279 9.47 -23.16 -5.90
N ASN A 280 10.48 -22.52 -5.37
CA ASN A 280 11.07 -22.85 -4.07
C ASN A 280 10.24 -22.19 -2.96
N GLU A 281 9.53 -22.97 -2.17
CA GLU A 281 8.65 -22.50 -1.11
C GLU A 281 9.40 -21.77 0.02
N GLY A 282 10.71 -22.01 0.17
CA GLY A 282 11.55 -21.22 1.08
C GLY A 282 11.58 -19.73 0.76
N MET A 283 11.15 -19.33 -0.44
CA MET A 283 11.06 -17.93 -0.85
C MET A 283 9.65 -17.32 -0.67
N MET A 284 8.69 -18.06 -0.14
CA MET A 284 7.30 -17.60 0.01
C MET A 284 7.16 -16.36 0.91
N GLY A 285 8.13 -16.11 1.79
CA GLY A 285 8.18 -14.85 2.55
C GLY A 285 8.29 -13.60 1.67
N ASN A 286 8.84 -13.71 0.47
CA ASN A 286 8.78 -12.66 -0.53
C ASN A 286 7.47 -12.78 -1.33
N THR A 287 6.47 -12.02 -0.91
CA THR A 287 5.11 -12.08 -1.47
C THR A 287 5.06 -11.72 -2.95
N THR A 288 5.94 -10.84 -3.40
CA THR A 288 6.02 -10.42 -4.81
C THR A 288 6.59 -11.53 -5.70
N TYR A 289 7.64 -12.24 -5.27
CA TYR A 289 8.17 -13.38 -6.03
C TYR A 289 7.15 -14.48 -6.16
N THR A 290 6.45 -14.79 -5.07
CA THR A 290 5.39 -15.79 -5.07
C THR A 290 4.21 -15.36 -5.94
N GLY A 291 3.79 -14.10 -5.85
CA GLY A 291 2.73 -13.55 -6.70
C GLY A 291 3.06 -13.61 -8.18
N ASN A 292 4.28 -13.24 -8.56
CA ASN A 292 4.74 -13.36 -9.95
C ASN A 292 4.82 -14.83 -10.41
N ALA A 293 5.26 -15.74 -9.55
CA ALA A 293 5.28 -17.17 -9.89
C ALA A 293 3.86 -17.74 -10.11
N LEU A 294 2.90 -17.34 -9.27
CA LEU A 294 1.48 -17.70 -9.40
C LEU A 294 0.86 -17.11 -10.68
N ALA A 295 1.19 -15.87 -11.03
CA ALA A 295 0.69 -15.21 -12.24
C ALA A 295 1.06 -15.97 -13.54
N LEU A 296 2.08 -16.83 -13.50
CA LEU A 296 2.50 -17.67 -14.62
C LEU A 296 1.82 -19.06 -14.62
N GLN A 297 1.05 -19.41 -13.57
CA GLN A 297 0.38 -20.70 -13.49
C GLN A 297 -0.97 -20.68 -14.21
N PRO A 298 -1.49 -21.84 -14.65
CA PRO A 298 -2.83 -21.92 -15.22
C PRO A 298 -3.86 -21.34 -14.25
N GLY A 299 -4.74 -20.47 -14.73
CA GLY A 299 -5.76 -19.80 -13.92
C GLY A 299 -5.24 -18.78 -12.91
N ASN A 300 -3.91 -18.54 -12.83
CA ASN A 300 -3.25 -17.57 -11.94
C ASN A 300 -3.47 -17.86 -10.44
N TYR A 301 -3.64 -19.13 -10.07
CA TYR A 301 -3.74 -19.57 -8.69
C TYR A 301 -2.98 -20.87 -8.45
N GLY A 302 -2.86 -21.27 -7.20
CA GLY A 302 -2.27 -22.54 -6.78
C GLY A 302 -2.84 -23.00 -5.45
N TYR A 303 -2.46 -24.19 -5.04
CA TYR A 303 -2.86 -24.80 -3.78
C TYR A 303 -1.68 -24.87 -2.84
N CYS A 304 -1.84 -24.31 -1.62
CA CYS A 304 -0.91 -24.46 -0.53
C CYS A 304 -1.36 -25.63 0.35
N ILE A 305 -0.57 -26.71 0.35
CA ILE A 305 -0.94 -27.96 1.05
C ILE A 305 -0.15 -28.04 2.35
N MET A 306 -0.86 -28.29 3.44
CA MET A 306 -0.30 -28.44 4.77
C MET A 306 -0.98 -29.61 5.51
N ASP A 307 -0.22 -30.34 6.30
CA ASP A 307 -0.78 -31.38 7.18
C ASP A 307 -0.92 -30.91 8.65
N ALA A 308 -1.68 -31.66 9.42
CA ALA A 308 -1.92 -31.38 10.83
C ALA A 308 -0.63 -31.39 11.68
N LYS A 309 0.43 -32.10 11.24
CA LYS A 309 1.70 -32.13 11.95
C LYS A 309 2.49 -30.83 11.75
N ILE A 310 2.46 -30.28 10.55
CA ILE A 310 3.04 -28.96 10.24
C ILE A 310 2.34 -27.89 11.07
N LEU A 311 1.01 -27.85 11.07
CA LEU A 311 0.25 -26.91 11.88
C LEU A 311 0.57 -27.01 13.37
N LYS A 312 0.67 -28.24 13.90
CA LYS A 312 1.08 -28.47 15.29
C LYS A 312 2.48 -27.94 15.57
N ASN A 313 3.40 -28.04 14.60
CA ASN A 313 4.73 -27.48 14.71
C ASN A 313 4.70 -25.96 14.80
N TYR A 314 3.95 -25.27 13.94
CA TYR A 314 3.79 -23.82 13.97
C TYR A 314 3.21 -23.34 15.31
N LYS A 315 2.18 -24.00 15.82
CA LYS A 315 1.60 -23.69 17.13
C LYS A 315 2.58 -23.84 18.30
N LYS A 316 3.52 -24.77 18.20
CA LYS A 316 4.50 -25.06 19.27
C LYS A 316 5.75 -24.20 19.18
N ASN A 317 6.27 -23.98 17.99
CA ASN A 317 7.61 -23.45 17.75
C ASN A 317 7.57 -22.07 17.04
N GLY A 318 6.39 -21.58 16.68
CA GLY A 318 6.20 -20.40 15.85
C GLY A 318 6.29 -20.69 14.35
N PRO A 319 6.01 -19.68 13.50
CA PRO A 319 6.11 -19.78 12.05
C PRO A 319 7.57 -19.94 11.57
N ASP A 320 7.77 -20.59 10.43
CA ASP A 320 9.07 -20.72 9.79
C ASP A 320 9.48 -19.40 9.08
N ILE A 321 8.50 -18.68 8.56
CA ILE A 321 8.68 -17.36 7.96
C ILE A 321 8.02 -16.33 8.87
N PHE A 322 8.84 -15.43 9.42
CA PHE A 322 8.35 -14.28 10.17
C PHE A 322 7.76 -13.24 9.20
N ASP A 323 6.54 -12.83 9.49
CA ASP A 323 5.84 -11.75 8.78
C ASP A 323 5.33 -10.74 9.81
N ILE A 324 5.79 -9.50 9.72
CA ILE A 324 5.40 -8.44 10.65
C ILE A 324 3.91 -8.04 10.54
N VAL A 325 3.26 -8.40 9.45
CA VAL A 325 1.83 -8.13 9.23
C VAL A 325 0.96 -9.11 10.01
N HIS A 326 1.42 -10.37 10.15
CA HIS A 326 0.70 -11.43 10.85
C HIS A 326 1.43 -11.78 12.16
N PRO A 327 0.84 -11.50 13.31
CA PRO A 327 1.47 -11.78 14.60
C PRO A 327 1.65 -13.30 14.81
N GLU A 328 2.71 -13.68 15.54
CA GLU A 328 3.04 -15.09 15.80
C GLU A 328 1.92 -15.88 16.49
N ASP A 329 1.12 -15.21 17.33
CA ASP A 329 -0.01 -15.82 18.04
C ASP A 329 -1.22 -16.10 17.11
N ALA A 330 -1.23 -15.61 15.88
CA ALA A 330 -2.25 -15.96 14.88
C ALA A 330 -2.39 -17.47 14.70
N PHE A 331 -1.27 -18.22 14.74
CA PHE A 331 -1.27 -19.68 14.60
C PHE A 331 -1.95 -20.41 15.77
N LEU A 332 -2.03 -19.79 16.94
CA LEU A 332 -2.71 -20.37 18.11
C LEU A 332 -4.24 -20.36 17.95
N ALA A 333 -4.77 -19.39 17.20
CA ALA A 333 -6.21 -19.19 17.03
C ALA A 333 -6.77 -19.72 15.71
N VAL A 334 -5.93 -20.24 14.82
CA VAL A 334 -6.32 -20.56 13.42
C VAL A 334 -7.34 -21.69 13.30
N ASP A 335 -7.45 -22.60 14.29
CA ASP A 335 -8.42 -23.71 14.21
C ASP A 335 -9.85 -23.22 14.12
N ALA A 336 -10.22 -22.21 14.91
CA ALA A 336 -11.55 -21.62 14.87
C ALA A 336 -11.85 -20.97 13.50
N GLU A 337 -10.82 -20.45 12.83
CA GLU A 337 -10.99 -19.92 11.48
C GLU A 337 -11.09 -21.01 10.41
N PHE A 338 -10.40 -22.14 10.58
CA PHE A 338 -10.60 -23.32 9.75
C PHE A 338 -12.05 -23.84 9.85
N ASP A 339 -12.56 -23.96 11.08
CA ASP A 339 -13.94 -24.41 11.31
C ASP A 339 -14.95 -23.44 10.70
N ARG A 340 -14.73 -22.13 10.87
CA ARG A 340 -15.56 -21.09 10.24
C ARG A 340 -15.52 -21.16 8.72
N ALA A 341 -14.34 -21.38 8.11
CA ALA A 341 -14.19 -21.47 6.66
C ALA A 341 -14.99 -22.65 6.08
N GLU A 342 -15.02 -23.78 6.78
CA GLU A 342 -15.86 -24.93 6.40
C GLU A 342 -17.35 -24.63 6.59
N GLU A 343 -17.74 -24.06 7.72
CA GLU A 343 -19.14 -23.72 8.03
C GLU A 343 -19.74 -22.71 7.04
N GLU A 344 -18.95 -21.69 6.65
CA GLU A 344 -19.36 -20.68 5.69
C GLU A 344 -19.20 -21.14 4.22
N GLY A 345 -18.57 -22.28 3.97
CA GLY A 345 -18.33 -22.80 2.62
C GLY A 345 -17.37 -21.93 1.82
N TYR A 346 -16.32 -21.43 2.48
CA TYR A 346 -15.31 -20.59 1.83
C TYR A 346 -14.51 -21.38 0.79
N ASP A 347 -14.55 -20.98 -0.46
CA ASP A 347 -13.91 -21.65 -1.60
C ASP A 347 -12.35 -21.60 -1.60
N GLY A 348 -11.76 -20.78 -0.74
CA GLY A 348 -10.31 -20.67 -0.54
C GLY A 348 -9.74 -21.67 0.48
N PHE A 349 -10.55 -22.54 1.08
CA PHE A 349 -10.12 -23.51 2.08
C PHE A 349 -10.77 -24.88 1.88
N ILE A 350 -9.93 -25.93 1.89
CA ILE A 350 -10.38 -27.32 1.77
C ILE A 350 -9.70 -28.13 2.87
N ARG A 351 -10.46 -28.91 3.61
CA ARG A 351 -9.97 -29.87 4.62
C ARG A 351 -10.38 -31.29 4.25
N ALA A 352 -9.47 -32.24 4.48
CA ALA A 352 -9.71 -33.67 4.26
C ALA A 352 -8.89 -34.51 5.24
N ASP A 353 -9.30 -35.75 5.44
CA ASP A 353 -8.61 -36.69 6.33
C ASP A 353 -7.46 -37.44 5.65
N SER A 354 -7.37 -37.37 4.31
CA SER A 354 -6.31 -37.99 3.53
C SER A 354 -5.99 -37.13 2.27
N ILE A 355 -4.84 -37.43 1.65
CA ILE A 355 -4.45 -36.77 0.38
C ILE A 355 -5.38 -37.19 -0.76
N GLU A 356 -5.83 -38.43 -0.77
CA GLU A 356 -6.79 -38.97 -1.75
C GLU A 356 -8.11 -38.19 -1.68
N GLU A 357 -8.67 -38.05 -0.50
CA GLU A 357 -9.89 -37.27 -0.27
C GLU A 357 -9.69 -35.76 -0.62
N LEU A 358 -8.53 -35.20 -0.28
CA LEU A 358 -8.21 -33.83 -0.62
C LEU A 358 -8.18 -33.59 -2.14
N ALA A 359 -7.69 -34.58 -2.88
CA ALA A 359 -7.62 -34.52 -4.35
C ALA A 359 -8.99 -34.70 -5.02
N GLU A 360 -9.96 -35.34 -4.33
CA GLU A 360 -11.34 -35.51 -4.83
C GLU A 360 -12.22 -34.27 -4.60
N LYS A 361 -11.91 -33.47 -3.58
CA LYS A 361 -12.61 -32.22 -3.24
C LYS A 361 -12.14 -31.05 -4.07
#